data_efdc257905bee53afc52015a14b0ce90
#
_entry.id   efdc257905bee53afc52015a14b0ce90
#
_cell.length_a   1.000
_cell.length_b   1.000
_cell.length_c   1.000
_cell.angle_alpha   90.00
_cell.angle_beta   90.00
_cell.angle_gamma   90.00
#
_symmetry.space_group_name_H-M   'P 1'
#
loop_
_entity.id
_entity.type
_entity.pdbx_description
1 polymer ?
#
loop_
_entity_poly.entity_id
_entity_poly.type
_entity_poly.pdbx_seq_one_letter_code
_entity_poly.pdbx_strand_id
1 'polypeptide(L)'
;AKYNEIARHAWDVLMGASALPDHKRVYILSHTSTDDFGKTKIKTIGKLLDEKIVMEGLVTIVLRTAVQNGNYLLSTRNSGSDTVKSPLDMFDDELIDNDLSAIDATIFNYYGLQQAA
;
A
#
# COMPACT_ATOMS: atom_id res chain seq x y z
N ALA A 1 -3.45 -25.98 10.15
CA ALA A 1 -4.48 -25.29 10.90
C ALA A 1 -5.18 -24.24 10.05
N LYS A 2 -6.37 -23.87 10.45
CA LYS A 2 -7.24 -22.95 9.68
C LYS A 2 -6.57 -21.59 9.41
N TYR A 3 -5.87 -21.05 10.39
CA TYR A 3 -5.19 -19.75 10.24
C TYR A 3 -4.00 -19.83 9.26
N ASN A 4 -3.35 -20.96 9.15
CA ASN A 4 -2.27 -21.15 8.17
C ASN A 4 -2.82 -21.16 6.75
N GLU A 5 -4.00 -21.71 6.54
CA GLU A 5 -4.67 -21.70 5.23
C GLU A 5 -5.08 -20.29 4.84
N ILE A 6 -5.62 -19.50 5.78
CA ILE A 6 -6.00 -18.11 5.55
C ILE A 6 -4.76 -17.29 5.16
N ALA A 7 -3.65 -17.44 5.88
CA ALA A 7 -2.40 -16.76 5.58
C ALA A 7 -1.88 -17.13 4.20
N ARG A 8 -1.94 -18.40 3.83
CA ARG A 8 -1.53 -18.88 2.51
C ARG A 8 -2.40 -18.30 1.40
N HIS A 9 -3.71 -18.27 1.59
CA HIS A 9 -4.62 -17.70 0.59
C HIS A 9 -4.37 -16.20 0.40
N ALA A 10 -4.16 -15.45 1.49
CA ALA A 10 -3.81 -14.04 1.41
C ALA A 10 -2.49 -13.83 0.66
N TRP A 11 -1.48 -14.63 0.96
CA TRP A 11 -0.21 -14.62 0.25
C TRP A 11 -0.39 -14.88 -1.24
N ASP A 12 -1.19 -15.89 -1.60
CA ASP A 12 -1.44 -16.26 -2.99
C ASP A 12 -2.12 -15.13 -3.77
N VAL A 13 -3.06 -14.41 -3.14
CA VAL A 13 -3.71 -13.25 -3.76
C VAL A 13 -2.68 -12.13 -4.02
N LEU A 14 -1.84 -11.82 -3.05
CA LEU A 14 -0.83 -10.78 -3.18
C LEU A 14 0.23 -11.14 -4.24
N MET A 15 0.69 -12.38 -4.25
CA MET A 15 1.66 -12.84 -5.24
C MET A 15 1.05 -12.90 -6.64
N GLY A 16 -0.21 -13.32 -6.75
CA GLY A 16 -0.94 -13.31 -8.02
C GLY A 16 -1.08 -11.90 -8.58
N ALA A 17 -1.35 -10.92 -7.72
CA ALA A 17 -1.42 -9.52 -8.13
C ALA A 17 -0.07 -9.02 -8.68
N SER A 18 1.04 -9.36 -8.01
CA SER A 18 2.37 -8.92 -8.44
C SER A 18 2.83 -9.58 -9.74
N ALA A 19 2.23 -10.70 -10.13
CA ALA A 19 2.56 -11.42 -11.36
C ALA A 19 1.76 -10.94 -12.57
N LEU A 20 0.84 -9.98 -12.41
CA LEU A 20 0.05 -9.44 -13.51
C LEU A 20 0.91 -8.60 -14.47
N PRO A 21 0.49 -8.46 -15.76
CA PRO A 21 1.22 -7.62 -16.71
C PRO A 21 1.31 -6.16 -16.28
N ASP A 22 2.30 -5.44 -16.77
CA ASP A 22 2.61 -4.06 -16.40
C ASP A 22 1.47 -3.06 -16.61
N HIS A 23 0.57 -3.34 -17.54
CA HIS A 23 -0.59 -2.47 -17.78
C HIS A 23 -1.70 -2.64 -16.73
N LYS A 24 -1.54 -3.58 -15.81
CA LYS A 24 -2.46 -3.81 -14.70
C LYS A 24 -1.87 -3.24 -13.42
N ARG A 25 -2.66 -2.47 -12.69
CA ARG A 25 -2.30 -1.99 -11.37
C ARG A 25 -3.35 -2.45 -10.38
N VAL A 26 -2.89 -2.93 -9.23
CA VAL A 26 -3.77 -3.46 -8.20
C VAL A 26 -3.63 -2.58 -6.96
N TYR A 27 -4.75 -2.10 -6.47
CA TYR A 27 -4.83 -1.30 -5.25
C TYR A 27 -5.46 -2.15 -4.15
N ILE A 28 -4.73 -2.30 -3.05
CA ILE A 28 -5.20 -3.04 -1.89
C ILE A 28 -5.50 -2.05 -0.79
N LEU A 29 -6.76 -2.01 -0.35
CA LEU A 29 -7.21 -1.12 0.70
C LEU A 29 -7.30 -1.89 2.01
N SER A 30 -6.70 -1.34 3.05
CA SER A 30 -6.63 -1.99 4.36
C SER A 30 -6.80 -0.98 5.48
N HIS A 31 -7.24 -1.47 6.63
CA HIS A 31 -7.21 -0.69 7.86
C HIS A 31 -5.80 -0.65 8.42
N THR A 32 -5.58 0.23 9.38
CA THR A 32 -4.32 0.33 10.11
C THR A 32 -4.51 -0.01 11.58
N SER A 33 -3.42 -0.37 12.23
CA SER A 33 -3.35 -0.47 13.69
C SER A 33 -2.10 0.23 14.18
N THR A 34 -2.19 0.82 15.37
CA THR A 34 -1.07 1.51 16.01
C THR A 34 -0.70 0.75 17.28
N ASP A 35 0.59 0.42 17.44
CA ASP A 35 1.09 -0.30 18.60
C ASP A 35 1.33 0.63 19.79
N ASP A 36 1.79 0.06 20.91
CA ASP A 36 2.05 0.80 22.15
C ASP A 36 3.19 1.81 22.03
N PHE A 37 4.03 1.67 21.01
CA PHE A 37 5.13 2.58 20.72
C PHE A 37 4.76 3.67 19.70
N GLY A 38 3.49 3.73 19.31
CA GLY A 38 2.98 4.72 18.36
C GLY A 38 3.24 4.40 16.91
N LYS A 39 3.72 3.19 16.59
CA LYS A 39 3.98 2.80 15.19
C LYS A 39 2.71 2.26 14.54
N THR A 40 2.37 2.82 13.38
CA THR A 40 1.19 2.44 12.61
C THR A 40 1.57 1.51 11.47
N LYS A 41 0.85 0.41 11.35
CA LYS A 41 1.05 -0.62 10.32
C LYS A 41 -0.26 -0.98 9.64
N ILE A 42 -0.17 -1.63 8.50
CA ILE A 42 -1.32 -2.26 7.86
C ILE A 42 -1.82 -3.39 8.76
N LYS A 43 -3.13 -3.42 8.97
CA LYS A 43 -3.80 -4.43 9.78
C LYS A 43 -4.49 -5.46 8.89
N THR A 44 -4.26 -6.73 9.15
CA THR A 44 -5.03 -7.83 8.54
C THR A 44 -6.15 -8.29 9.48
N ILE A 45 -6.78 -9.43 9.19
CA ILE A 45 -7.97 -9.92 9.89
C ILE A 45 -7.67 -10.54 11.26
N GLY A 46 -6.52 -10.40 11.81
CA GLY A 46 -6.21 -10.91 13.13
C GLY A 46 -4.74 -10.98 13.40
N LYS A 47 -4.44 -11.04 14.68
CA LYS A 47 -3.08 -10.98 15.18
C LYS A 47 -2.17 -12.06 14.58
N LEU A 48 -2.68 -13.28 14.46
CA LEU A 48 -1.89 -14.38 13.93
C LEU A 48 -1.52 -14.17 12.47
N LEU A 49 -2.46 -13.64 11.69
CA LEU A 49 -2.21 -13.31 10.29
C LEU A 49 -1.24 -12.12 10.17
N ASP A 50 -1.37 -11.12 11.03
CA ASP A 50 -0.45 -9.98 11.08
C ASP A 50 0.98 -10.40 11.41
N GLU A 51 1.15 -11.44 12.23
CA GLU A 51 2.47 -11.99 12.56
C GLU A 51 3.07 -12.81 11.41
N LYS A 52 2.24 -13.42 10.57
CA LYS A 52 2.70 -14.31 9.49
C LYS A 52 2.97 -13.57 8.17
N ILE A 53 2.25 -12.49 7.93
CA ILE A 53 2.34 -11.73 6.68
C ILE A 53 2.64 -10.27 6.99
N VAL A 54 3.78 -9.79 6.48
CA VAL A 54 4.12 -8.36 6.49
C VAL A 54 3.73 -7.82 5.12
N MET A 55 2.50 -7.33 5.00
CA MET A 55 1.95 -6.87 3.71
C MET A 55 2.80 -5.76 3.09
N GLU A 56 3.33 -4.86 3.91
CA GLU A 56 4.17 -3.77 3.44
C GLU A 56 5.42 -4.26 2.71
N GLY A 57 5.92 -5.43 3.09
CA GLY A 57 7.08 -6.03 2.45
C GLY A 57 6.79 -6.64 1.08
N LEU A 58 5.54 -6.84 0.73
CA LEU A 58 5.12 -7.48 -0.51
C LEU A 58 4.78 -6.49 -1.62
N VAL A 59 4.71 -5.20 -1.31
CA VAL A 59 4.32 -4.16 -2.26
C VAL A 59 5.38 -3.06 -2.31
N THR A 60 5.46 -2.37 -3.44
CA THR A 60 6.43 -1.30 -3.65
C THR A 60 5.95 0.03 -3.09
N ILE A 61 4.67 0.28 -3.14
CA ILE A 61 4.07 1.56 -2.78
C ILE A 61 3.04 1.34 -1.68
N VAL A 62 3.22 2.04 -0.57
CA VAL A 62 2.27 2.07 0.55
C VAL A 62 1.95 3.53 0.85
N LEU A 63 0.71 3.92 0.62
CA LEU A 63 0.23 5.27 0.89
C LEU A 63 -0.77 5.21 2.05
N ARG A 64 -0.75 6.23 2.88
CA ARG A 64 -1.64 6.30 4.04
C ARG A 64 -2.59 7.48 3.89
N THR A 65 -3.88 7.23 4.09
CA THR A 65 -4.87 8.31 4.07
C THR A 65 -4.67 9.26 5.24
N ALA A 66 -4.87 10.54 4.98
CA ALA A 66 -4.78 11.60 5.98
C ALA A 66 -5.88 12.62 5.73
N VAL A 67 -6.33 13.27 6.81
CA VAL A 67 -7.26 14.40 6.71
C VAL A 67 -6.59 15.60 7.36
N GLN A 68 -6.48 16.68 6.62
CA GLN A 68 -5.84 17.91 7.10
C GLN A 68 -6.68 19.11 6.64
N ASN A 69 -7.14 19.90 7.61
CA ASN A 69 -7.97 21.08 7.33
C ASN A 69 -9.21 20.76 6.49
N GLY A 70 -9.84 19.60 6.73
CA GLY A 70 -11.00 19.14 5.96
C GLY A 70 -10.68 18.55 4.59
N ASN A 71 -9.40 18.51 4.19
CA ASN A 71 -8.98 17.94 2.91
C ASN A 71 -8.58 16.49 3.08
N TYR A 72 -9.00 15.64 2.13
CA TYR A 72 -8.62 14.23 2.09
C TYR A 72 -7.35 14.08 1.27
N LEU A 73 -6.30 13.57 1.91
CA LEU A 73 -4.96 13.50 1.35
C LEU A 73 -4.40 12.09 1.50
N LEU A 74 -3.28 11.84 0.81
CA LEU A 74 -2.46 10.64 0.98
C LEU A 74 -1.03 11.05 1.31
N SER A 75 -0.47 10.40 2.33
CA SER A 75 0.95 10.53 2.68
C SER A 75 1.77 9.61 1.80
N THR A 76 2.85 10.13 1.23
CA THR A 76 3.72 9.42 0.27
C THR A 76 5.07 9.04 0.86
N ARG A 77 5.40 9.55 2.05
CA ARG A 77 6.69 9.33 2.70
C ARG A 77 6.50 8.89 4.14
N ASN A 78 7.46 8.11 4.63
CA ASN A 78 7.45 7.63 6.00
C ASN A 78 7.66 8.82 6.97
N SER A 79 6.78 8.90 7.97
CA SER A 79 6.85 9.93 9.01
C SER A 79 7.82 9.58 10.15
N GLY A 80 8.34 8.36 10.15
CA GLY A 80 9.12 7.80 11.27
C GLY A 80 8.29 6.87 12.16
N SER A 81 6.97 6.94 12.09
CA SER A 81 6.07 6.14 12.94
C SER A 81 5.05 5.31 12.15
N ASP A 82 5.23 5.19 10.85
CA ASP A 82 4.36 4.38 9.99
C ASP A 82 5.18 3.54 9.00
N THR A 83 4.50 2.91 8.04
CA THR A 83 5.12 2.04 7.04
C THR A 83 4.91 2.56 5.62
N VAL A 84 4.59 3.83 5.47
CA VAL A 84 4.44 4.48 4.18
C VAL A 84 5.76 4.45 3.42
N LYS A 85 5.68 4.15 2.14
CA LYS A 85 6.85 4.14 1.26
C LYS A 85 6.44 4.37 -0.19
N SER A 86 7.35 4.97 -0.95
CA SER A 86 7.22 5.12 -2.39
C SER A 86 8.61 5.16 -3.02
N PRO A 87 8.73 4.82 -4.31
CA PRO A 87 10.01 4.93 -5.01
C PRO A 87 10.55 6.37 -4.99
N LEU A 88 11.87 6.48 -5.05
CA LEU A 88 12.56 7.78 -5.04
C LEU A 88 12.03 8.67 -6.18
N ASP A 89 11.70 9.90 -5.83
CA ASP A 89 11.23 10.93 -6.78
C ASP A 89 9.94 10.59 -7.54
N MET A 90 9.18 9.58 -7.12
CA MET A 90 7.88 9.30 -7.73
C MET A 90 6.86 10.40 -7.44
N PHE A 91 6.79 10.86 -6.21
CA PHE A 91 5.87 11.92 -5.77
C PHE A 91 6.67 13.15 -5.33
N ASP A 92 6.27 14.33 -5.82
CA ASP A 92 6.96 15.58 -5.48
C ASP A 92 6.71 16.01 -4.04
N ASP A 93 5.50 15.78 -3.54
CA ASP A 93 5.08 16.24 -2.23
C ASP A 93 4.86 15.08 -1.26
N GLU A 94 5.06 15.35 0.03
CA GLU A 94 4.77 14.39 1.09
C GLU A 94 3.28 14.10 1.19
N LEU A 95 2.43 15.12 1.07
CA LEU A 95 0.98 14.99 1.07
C LEU A 95 0.44 15.35 -0.31
N ILE A 96 -0.32 14.43 -0.89
CA ILE A 96 -0.95 14.60 -2.19
C ILE A 96 -2.45 14.36 -2.07
N ASP A 97 -3.20 14.80 -3.07
CA ASP A 97 -4.66 14.60 -3.10
C ASP A 97 -5.00 13.11 -3.12
N ASN A 98 -6.07 12.75 -2.42
CA ASN A 98 -6.60 11.40 -2.42
C ASN A 98 -7.38 11.14 -3.70
N ASP A 99 -6.67 10.98 -4.80
CA ASP A 99 -7.20 10.77 -6.14
C ASP A 99 -6.42 9.64 -6.81
N LEU A 100 -7.02 8.46 -6.89
CA LEU A 100 -6.37 7.28 -7.46
C LEU A 100 -6.09 7.41 -8.95
N SER A 101 -6.88 8.20 -9.68
CA SER A 101 -6.59 8.45 -11.10
C SER A 101 -5.29 9.22 -11.29
N ALA A 102 -5.06 10.24 -10.48
CA ALA A 102 -3.82 11.02 -10.52
C ALA A 102 -2.63 10.17 -10.08
N ILE A 103 -2.82 9.36 -9.05
CA ILE A 103 -1.78 8.44 -8.56
C ILE A 103 -1.43 7.41 -9.63
N ASP A 104 -2.42 6.83 -10.28
CA ASP A 104 -2.21 5.87 -11.35
C ASP A 104 -1.42 6.47 -12.52
N ALA A 105 -1.76 7.69 -12.91
CA ALA A 105 -1.02 8.41 -13.94
C ALA A 105 0.44 8.67 -13.53
N THR A 106 0.67 9.02 -12.28
CA THR A 106 2.02 9.23 -11.74
C THR A 106 2.84 7.94 -11.78
N ILE A 107 2.26 6.82 -11.37
CA ILE A 107 2.91 5.50 -11.41
C ILE A 107 3.22 5.12 -12.85
N PHE A 108 2.27 5.27 -13.74
CA PHE A 108 2.43 4.98 -15.16
C PHE A 108 3.60 5.77 -15.76
N ASN A 109 3.62 7.06 -15.52
CA ASN A 109 4.67 7.95 -16.06
C ASN A 109 6.04 7.65 -15.45
N TYR A 110 6.10 7.35 -14.16
CA TYR A 110 7.35 7.06 -13.46
C TYR A 110 8.05 5.83 -14.05
N TYR A 111 7.30 4.77 -14.28
CA TYR A 111 7.84 3.51 -14.79
C TYR A 111 7.86 3.43 -16.33
N GLY A 112 7.26 4.39 -17.02
CA GLY A 112 7.14 4.33 -18.48
C GLY A 112 6.33 3.12 -18.94
N LEU A 113 5.25 2.79 -18.22
CA LEU A 113 4.44 1.60 -18.50
C LEU A 113 3.67 1.77 -19.82
N GLN A 114 3.36 0.65 -20.46
CA GLN A 114 2.51 0.64 -21.65
C GLN A 114 1.04 0.59 -21.22
N GLN A 115 0.20 1.32 -21.94
CA GLN A 115 -1.23 1.24 -21.74
C GLN A 115 -1.79 -0.03 -22.37
N ALA A 116 -2.88 -0.54 -21.79
CA ALA A 116 -3.63 -1.63 -22.40
C ALA A 116 -4.20 -1.17 -23.73
N ALA A 117 -4.07 -2.03 -24.72
CA ALA A 117 -4.63 -1.78 -26.03
C ALA A 117 -6.17 -1.82 -26.00
#